data_6abdb45125204d0d0c5360c4d4902d03
#
_entry.id   6abdb45125204d0d0c5360c4d4902d03
#
_cell.length_a   1.000
_cell.length_b   1.000
_cell.length_c   1.000
_cell.angle_alpha   90.00
_cell.angle_beta   90.00
_cell.angle_gamma   90.00
#
_symmetry.space_group_name_H-M   'P 1'
#
loop_
_entity.id
_entity.type
_entity.pdbx_description
1 polymer ?
#
loop_
_entity_poly.entity_id
_entity_poly.type
_entity_poly.pdbx_seq_one_letter_code
_entity_poly.pdbx_strand_id
1 'polypeptide(L)'
;MTEEQKAGAAREAAMGQSGAAPKQPLGNETSGERSADFAATSTGCCEGAGRSAASSSAWQSAHSEGAAHAASGQHAKDVMAAARETIARRGLANADSPVLLMVSGGSDSTALAYIARQLADEGVIGPVAMLHVNHCLRPGAADQDEAFVTQLAELLAIPLFSCKIDIAGEAQREGGNVEAVARRERYLAANEALASLCRHAAAPLSAGRIFTAHTADDRVENFYMRSMVGTGPGGFRAMKYANGPVTRPLLDVGREDLRVYLRKRERDGLSCACDAEGNLWREDATNAHTDRFRAYVRHEVIPHVKQRSPQLLDVLGRTMNLIADEDDMLENMASELVKRHMTWTEALPERPPAYEEGGVLAPAFGSQPAPLRRRAVVQVLQAMLSPDARVETASVDAVLAAWERPGTREAKPRGGYVTNIQGNLAISANKHGVRLEPMAVFRARRKK
;
A
#
# COMPACT_ATOMS: atom_id res chain seq x y z
N MET A 1 22.04 6.90 42.82
CA MET A 1 22.10 6.11 41.59
C MET A 1 20.84 5.28 41.54
N THR A 2 19.92 5.64 40.68
CA THR A 2 18.60 5.00 40.50
C THR A 2 18.73 3.77 39.62
N GLU A 3 17.79 2.84 39.73
CA GLU A 3 17.80 1.56 38.97
C GLU A 3 17.88 1.75 37.46
N GLU A 4 17.48 2.89 36.92
CA GLU A 4 17.63 3.24 35.50
C GLU A 4 19.08 3.42 35.03
N GLN A 5 19.98 3.82 35.93
CA GLN A 5 21.41 3.95 35.62
C GLN A 5 22.15 2.61 35.59
N LYS A 6 21.56 1.56 36.19
CA LYS A 6 22.10 0.19 36.11
C LYS A 6 21.69 -0.57 34.83
N ALA A 7 20.57 -0.21 34.22
CA ALA A 7 20.11 -0.82 32.96
C ALA A 7 20.88 -0.29 31.73
N GLY A 8 21.40 0.95 31.78
CA GLY A 8 22.23 1.51 30.71
C GLY A 8 23.63 0.88 30.63
N ALA A 9 24.24 0.58 31.78
CA ALA A 9 25.60 -0.01 31.84
C ALA A 9 25.63 -1.50 31.43
N ALA A 10 24.52 -2.21 31.51
CA ALA A 10 24.43 -3.62 31.11
C ALA A 10 24.29 -3.81 29.57
N ARG A 11 23.90 -2.77 28.84
CA ARG A 11 23.82 -2.82 27.37
C ARG A 11 25.13 -2.51 26.65
N GLU A 12 26.02 -1.73 27.25
CA GLU A 12 27.34 -1.43 26.69
C GLU A 12 28.35 -2.58 26.87
N ALA A 13 28.17 -3.45 27.88
CA ALA A 13 29.04 -4.58 28.11
C ALA A 13 28.79 -5.82 27.24
N ALA A 14 27.72 -5.86 26.44
CA ALA A 14 27.38 -6.99 25.60
C ALA A 14 27.86 -6.87 24.12
N MET A 15 28.57 -5.80 23.77
CA MET A 15 29.14 -5.58 22.43
C MET A 15 30.66 -5.78 22.32
N GLY A 16 31.23 -6.64 23.13
CA GLY A 16 32.65 -6.95 23.02
C GLY A 16 32.95 -8.39 23.38
N GLN A 17 33.23 -9.17 22.39
CA GLN A 17 33.99 -10.46 22.32
C GLN A 17 33.18 -11.62 21.75
N SER A 18 33.54 -12.10 20.65
CA SER A 18 34.35 -13.21 20.23
C SER A 18 34.05 -13.63 18.80
N GLY A 19 35.11 -13.64 18.04
CA GLY A 19 35.22 -14.35 16.79
C GLY A 19 35.43 -15.85 17.05
N ALA A 20 35.01 -16.60 16.09
CA ALA A 20 35.63 -17.79 15.53
C ALA A 20 34.62 -18.51 14.59
N ALA A 21 34.89 -18.51 13.31
CA ALA A 21 34.50 -19.60 12.43
C ALA A 21 35.28 -20.84 12.81
N PRO A 22 34.93 -22.10 12.44
CA PRO A 22 34.77 -22.50 11.05
C PRO A 22 33.86 -23.73 10.76
N LYS A 23 33.79 -24.03 9.47
CA LYS A 23 33.58 -25.32 8.81
C LYS A 23 32.23 -25.58 8.17
N GLN A 24 32.26 -25.42 6.85
CA GLN A 24 31.52 -26.25 5.89
C GLN A 24 31.87 -27.75 6.08
N PRO A 25 31.03 -28.72 5.62
CA PRO A 25 31.06 -29.02 4.20
C PRO A 25 29.76 -29.53 3.53
N LEU A 26 29.70 -29.28 2.21
CA LEU A 26 29.31 -30.20 1.14
C LEU A 26 27.86 -30.70 1.02
N GLY A 27 27.30 -30.40 -0.13
CA GLY A 27 26.56 -31.36 -0.89
C GLY A 27 25.35 -30.79 -1.63
N ASN A 28 25.53 -30.46 -2.90
CA ASN A 28 24.69 -30.74 -4.09
C ASN A 28 23.20 -31.01 -3.82
N GLU A 29 22.26 -30.36 -4.55
CA GLU A 29 21.98 -30.54 -5.98
C GLU A 29 20.93 -29.51 -6.45
N THR A 30 21.23 -28.90 -7.53
CA THR A 30 20.46 -28.50 -8.72
C THR A 30 18.98 -28.76 -8.78
N SER A 31 18.24 -27.70 -9.05
CA SER A 31 17.12 -27.64 -10.02
C SER A 31 16.59 -26.19 -10.03
N GLY A 32 16.80 -25.46 -11.09
CA GLY A 32 16.11 -25.54 -12.33
C GLY A 32 15.39 -24.21 -12.51
N GLU A 33 16.15 -23.17 -12.94
CA GLU A 33 15.62 -21.95 -13.54
C GLU A 33 14.75 -22.34 -14.74
N ARG A 34 13.52 -21.84 -14.79
CA ARG A 34 12.77 -21.73 -16.06
C ARG A 34 12.51 -20.26 -16.34
N SER A 35 13.48 -19.67 -17.02
CA SER A 35 13.28 -18.50 -17.85
C SER A 35 12.47 -18.95 -19.08
N ALA A 36 11.33 -18.32 -19.31
CA ALA A 36 10.60 -18.46 -20.57
C ALA A 36 11.06 -17.35 -21.50
N ASP A 37 12.03 -17.68 -22.36
CA ASP A 37 12.35 -16.91 -23.55
C ASP A 37 11.22 -17.07 -24.56
N PHE A 38 10.59 -15.98 -24.95
CA PHE A 38 9.77 -15.91 -26.14
C PHE A 38 10.63 -15.41 -27.30
N ALA A 39 11.16 -16.37 -28.07
CA ALA A 39 11.81 -16.11 -29.34
C ALA A 39 10.76 -15.87 -30.43
N ALA A 40 10.92 -14.75 -31.12
CA ALA A 40 10.22 -14.46 -32.35
C ALA A 40 10.76 -15.35 -33.48
N THR A 41 9.89 -16.09 -34.15
CA THR A 41 10.15 -16.68 -35.46
C THR A 41 9.28 -16.02 -36.51
N SER A 42 9.96 -15.29 -37.38
CA SER A 42 9.46 -14.87 -38.70
C SER A 42 9.50 -16.06 -39.64
N THR A 43 8.47 -16.30 -40.38
CA THR A 43 8.52 -16.73 -41.81
C THR A 43 7.11 -16.81 -42.40
N GLY A 44 6.91 -16.17 -43.51
CA GLY A 44 6.42 -16.75 -44.70
C GLY A 44 5.31 -16.00 -45.41
N CYS A 45 5.67 -15.42 -46.51
CA CYS A 45 4.83 -14.85 -47.58
C CYS A 45 3.58 -15.63 -47.95
N CYS A 46 2.47 -14.92 -48.26
CA CYS A 46 1.72 -15.16 -49.47
C CYS A 46 0.99 -13.90 -49.93
N GLU A 47 1.21 -13.57 -51.19
CA GLU A 47 0.62 -12.51 -51.99
C GLU A 47 -0.89 -12.75 -52.23
N GLY A 48 -1.63 -11.67 -52.42
CA GLY A 48 -2.80 -11.74 -53.24
C GLY A 48 -3.94 -10.80 -52.93
N ALA A 49 -4.15 -9.88 -53.84
CA ALA A 49 -5.43 -9.23 -54.21
C ALA A 49 -5.79 -7.92 -53.51
N GLY A 50 -5.58 -6.84 -54.25
CA GLY A 50 -6.04 -5.50 -54.01
C GLY A 50 -7.53 -5.32 -53.90
N ARG A 51 -7.92 -4.35 -53.08
CA ARG A 51 -9.15 -3.55 -53.23
C ARG A 51 -8.94 -2.16 -52.65
N SER A 52 -8.96 -1.21 -53.62
CA SER A 52 -9.46 0.19 -53.56
C SER A 52 -9.27 0.98 -52.23
N ALA A 53 -8.31 1.84 -52.29
CA ALA A 53 -8.19 3.03 -51.42
C ALA A 53 -9.22 4.07 -51.88
N ALA A 54 -10.33 4.19 -51.15
CA ALA A 54 -11.22 5.37 -51.18
C ALA A 54 -12.15 5.35 -49.96
N SER A 55 -11.69 5.84 -48.82
CA SER A 55 -12.56 6.37 -47.72
C SER A 55 -11.76 6.84 -46.47
N SER A 56 -10.49 7.21 -46.58
CA SER A 56 -9.70 7.69 -45.41
C SER A 56 -9.65 9.22 -45.26
N SER A 57 -10.16 10.00 -46.20
CA SER A 57 -10.09 11.47 -46.12
C SER A 57 -11.30 12.13 -45.46
N ALA A 58 -12.45 11.46 -45.39
CA ALA A 58 -13.63 12.03 -44.75
C ALA A 58 -13.65 11.87 -43.21
N TRP A 59 -12.81 10.99 -42.63
CA TRP A 59 -12.68 10.80 -41.20
C TRP A 59 -11.69 11.75 -40.53
N GLN A 60 -10.72 12.27 -41.27
CA GLN A 60 -9.72 13.17 -40.73
C GLN A 60 -10.16 14.61 -40.61
N SER A 61 -11.08 15.07 -41.47
CA SER A 61 -11.60 16.46 -41.42
C SER A 61 -12.68 16.70 -40.36
N ALA A 62 -13.41 15.66 -39.92
CA ALA A 62 -14.41 15.79 -38.86
C ALA A 62 -13.82 15.78 -37.44
N HIS A 63 -12.53 15.40 -37.28
CA HIS A 63 -11.89 15.30 -35.98
C HIS A 63 -10.92 16.44 -35.63
N SER A 64 -10.58 17.30 -36.61
CA SER A 64 -9.72 18.48 -36.36
C SER A 64 -10.50 19.68 -35.80
N GLU A 65 -11.80 19.80 -36.06
CA GLU A 65 -12.65 20.87 -35.49
C GLU A 65 -13.19 20.53 -34.09
N GLY A 66 -13.32 19.25 -33.73
CA GLY A 66 -13.76 18.84 -32.40
C GLY A 66 -12.67 18.91 -31.31
N ALA A 67 -11.40 18.86 -31.71
CA ALA A 67 -10.28 18.86 -30.74
C ALA A 67 -9.92 20.28 -30.27
N ALA A 68 -10.24 21.31 -31.03
CA ALA A 68 -9.96 22.72 -30.67
C ALA A 68 -10.96 23.30 -29.68
N HIS A 69 -12.18 22.72 -29.56
CA HIS A 69 -13.23 23.21 -28.66
C HIS A 69 -13.29 22.49 -27.31
N ALA A 70 -12.56 21.36 -27.12
CA ALA A 70 -12.52 20.64 -25.88
C ALA A 70 -11.43 21.13 -24.90
N ALA A 71 -10.59 22.08 -25.29
CA ALA A 71 -9.49 22.60 -24.49
C ALA A 71 -9.83 23.84 -23.64
N SER A 72 -11.08 24.33 -23.67
CA SER A 72 -11.49 25.49 -22.89
C SER A 72 -12.60 25.14 -21.92
N GLY A 73 -12.23 24.73 -20.67
CA GLY A 73 -13.21 24.64 -19.59
C GLY A 73 -13.05 23.56 -18.52
N GLN A 74 -11.91 22.86 -18.41
CA GLN A 74 -11.64 22.15 -17.16
C GLN A 74 -11.24 23.19 -16.10
N HIS A 75 -12.20 23.59 -15.27
CA HIS A 75 -11.89 24.31 -14.04
C HIS A 75 -10.98 23.43 -13.21
N ALA A 76 -9.78 23.90 -12.88
CA ALA A 76 -8.88 23.21 -11.97
C ALA A 76 -9.68 22.86 -10.69
N LYS A 77 -9.61 21.61 -10.29
CA LYS A 77 -10.32 21.14 -9.08
C LYS A 77 -9.83 21.94 -7.88
N ASP A 78 -10.74 22.40 -7.05
CA ASP A 78 -10.36 22.99 -5.77
C ASP A 78 -9.77 21.89 -4.87
N VAL A 79 -8.43 21.83 -4.85
CA VAL A 79 -7.68 20.78 -4.14
C VAL A 79 -7.89 20.83 -2.63
N MET A 80 -8.12 22.05 -2.07
CA MET A 80 -8.41 22.24 -0.65
C MET A 80 -9.77 21.66 -0.29
N ALA A 81 -10.81 22.01 -1.08
CA ALA A 81 -12.14 21.46 -0.89
C ALA A 81 -12.16 19.94 -1.05
N ALA A 82 -11.47 19.41 -2.08
CA ALA A 82 -11.39 17.98 -2.33
C ALA A 82 -10.67 17.23 -1.19
N ALA A 83 -9.56 17.75 -0.68
CA ALA A 83 -8.84 17.14 0.45
C ALA A 83 -9.70 17.13 1.73
N ARG A 84 -10.37 18.25 2.03
CA ARG A 84 -11.28 18.37 3.19
C ARG A 84 -12.45 17.40 3.08
N GLU A 85 -13.09 17.31 1.93
CA GLU A 85 -14.18 16.37 1.68
C GLU A 85 -13.71 14.92 1.86
N THR A 86 -12.54 14.57 1.30
CA THR A 86 -11.98 13.22 1.42
C THR A 86 -11.67 12.87 2.87
N ILE A 87 -11.08 13.80 3.65
CA ILE A 87 -10.80 13.60 5.08
C ILE A 87 -12.12 13.37 5.85
N ALA A 88 -13.12 14.20 5.64
CA ALA A 88 -14.41 14.12 6.34
C ALA A 88 -15.17 12.84 5.95
N ARG A 89 -15.34 12.59 4.64
CA ARG A 89 -16.10 11.46 4.12
C ARG A 89 -15.51 10.10 4.52
N ARG A 90 -14.17 10.01 4.57
CA ARG A 90 -13.46 8.76 4.89
C ARG A 90 -12.98 8.67 6.33
N GLY A 91 -13.25 9.68 7.16
CA GLY A 91 -12.84 9.70 8.57
C GLY A 91 -11.31 9.58 8.74
N LEU A 92 -10.53 10.25 7.89
CA LEU A 92 -9.08 10.06 7.85
C LEU A 92 -8.34 10.72 9.00
N ALA A 93 -8.85 11.84 9.51
CA ALA A 93 -8.35 12.60 10.64
C ALA A 93 -9.44 13.53 11.17
N ASN A 94 -9.23 14.11 12.34
CA ASN A 94 -10.05 15.15 12.95
C ASN A 94 -9.17 16.14 13.72
N ALA A 95 -9.75 17.14 14.37
CA ALA A 95 -9.05 18.18 15.12
C ALA A 95 -8.10 17.65 16.23
N ASP A 96 -8.40 16.46 16.77
CA ASP A 96 -7.59 15.82 17.82
C ASP A 96 -6.50 14.90 17.27
N SER A 97 -6.43 14.74 15.95
CA SER A 97 -5.47 13.84 15.30
C SER A 97 -4.15 14.53 15.01
N PRO A 98 -3.04 14.23 15.73
CA PRO A 98 -1.71 14.63 15.30
C PRO A 98 -1.36 14.01 13.95
N VAL A 99 -0.84 14.80 13.02
CA VAL A 99 -0.60 14.38 11.65
C VAL A 99 0.87 14.51 11.28
N LEU A 100 1.49 13.37 10.94
CA LEU A 100 2.83 13.33 10.37
C LEU A 100 2.76 13.29 8.85
N LEU A 101 3.36 14.25 8.17
CA LEU A 101 3.44 14.31 6.71
C LEU A 101 4.70 13.63 6.22
N MET A 102 4.59 12.67 5.30
CA MET A 102 5.75 12.13 4.61
C MET A 102 6.07 13.00 3.39
N VAL A 103 7.18 13.73 3.43
CA VAL A 103 7.54 14.74 2.44
C VAL A 103 8.84 14.37 1.73
N SER A 104 8.77 14.19 0.39
CA SER A 104 9.93 13.87 -0.45
C SER A 104 10.50 15.07 -1.21
N GLY A 105 9.83 16.22 -1.19
CA GLY A 105 10.18 17.39 -2.00
C GLY A 105 9.53 17.44 -3.38
N GLY A 106 8.94 16.35 -3.88
CA GLY A 106 8.21 16.33 -5.14
C GLY A 106 6.88 17.10 -5.10
N SER A 107 6.30 17.43 -6.26
CA SER A 107 5.09 18.28 -6.39
C SER A 107 3.95 17.85 -5.48
N ASP A 108 3.67 16.55 -5.40
CA ASP A 108 2.53 16.03 -4.67
C ASP A 108 2.72 16.17 -3.14
N SER A 109 3.92 15.88 -2.64
CA SER A 109 4.24 16.00 -1.21
C SER A 109 4.41 17.46 -0.77
N THR A 110 4.90 18.33 -1.64
CA THR A 110 4.99 19.77 -1.39
C THR A 110 3.59 20.38 -1.30
N ALA A 111 2.68 20.04 -2.22
CA ALA A 111 1.29 20.47 -2.15
C ALA A 111 0.60 19.95 -0.88
N LEU A 112 0.83 18.67 -0.51
CA LEU A 112 0.30 18.10 0.73
C LEU A 112 0.72 18.92 1.96
N ALA A 113 1.98 19.39 2.02
CA ALA A 113 2.48 20.16 3.14
C ALA A 113 1.73 21.51 3.30
N TYR A 114 1.53 22.26 2.20
CA TYR A 114 0.75 23.48 2.22
C TYR A 114 -0.71 23.24 2.60
N ILE A 115 -1.34 22.21 2.02
CA ILE A 115 -2.73 21.83 2.29
C ILE A 115 -2.89 21.45 3.78
N ALA A 116 -2.01 20.61 4.31
CA ALA A 116 -2.08 20.16 5.69
C ALA A 116 -1.86 21.31 6.68
N ARG A 117 -0.94 22.24 6.39
CA ARG A 117 -0.75 23.45 7.20
C ARG A 117 -2.04 24.25 7.29
N GLN A 118 -2.67 24.52 6.16
CA GLN A 118 -3.94 25.26 6.12
C GLN A 118 -5.07 24.51 6.84
N LEU A 119 -5.18 23.20 6.68
CA LEU A 119 -6.19 22.39 7.38
C LEU A 119 -5.98 22.39 8.91
N ALA A 120 -4.73 22.44 9.37
CA ALA A 120 -4.41 22.58 10.79
C ALA A 120 -4.77 23.97 11.31
N ASP A 121 -4.48 25.03 10.55
CA ASP A 121 -4.85 26.41 10.91
C ASP A 121 -6.36 26.60 11.00
N GLU A 122 -7.12 25.89 10.17
CA GLU A 122 -8.59 25.85 10.16
C GLU A 122 -9.18 24.91 11.24
N GLY A 123 -8.35 24.17 11.99
CA GLY A 123 -8.79 23.22 13.01
C GLY A 123 -9.47 21.97 12.47
N VAL A 124 -9.27 21.64 11.21
CA VAL A 124 -9.79 20.39 10.59
C VAL A 124 -8.99 19.17 11.03
N ILE A 125 -7.68 19.34 11.24
CA ILE A 125 -6.75 18.33 11.75
C ILE A 125 -5.97 18.90 12.93
N GLY A 126 -5.38 18.03 13.75
CA GLY A 126 -4.55 18.41 14.89
C GLY A 126 -3.16 18.89 14.49
N PRO A 127 -2.22 18.93 15.45
CA PRO A 127 -0.84 19.39 15.22
C PRO A 127 -0.16 18.61 14.10
N VAL A 128 0.63 19.33 13.28
CA VAL A 128 1.31 18.77 12.11
C VAL A 128 2.82 18.76 12.32
N ALA A 129 3.48 17.69 11.90
CA ALA A 129 4.92 17.60 11.71
C ALA A 129 5.26 16.99 10.35
N MET A 130 6.47 17.22 9.85
CA MET A 130 6.99 16.61 8.62
C MET A 130 8.02 15.53 8.94
N LEU A 131 8.09 14.51 8.07
CA LEU A 131 9.18 13.55 8.02
C LEU A 131 9.78 13.55 6.62
N HIS A 132 11.09 13.75 6.54
CA HIS A 132 11.90 13.49 5.35
C HIS A 132 12.86 12.34 5.61
N VAL A 133 12.93 11.39 4.65
CA VAL A 133 13.87 10.27 4.70
C VAL A 133 14.80 10.35 3.50
N ASN A 134 16.04 10.69 3.76
CA ASN A 134 17.12 10.66 2.77
C ASN A 134 17.66 9.23 2.67
N HIS A 135 17.41 8.57 1.54
CA HIS A 135 17.78 7.18 1.29
C HIS A 135 19.24 6.97 0.90
N CYS A 136 20.04 8.03 0.79
CA CYS A 136 21.46 8.02 0.37
C CYS A 136 21.74 7.33 -0.96
N LEU A 137 20.72 7.12 -1.80
CA LEU A 137 20.86 6.41 -3.09
C LEU A 137 21.49 7.28 -4.18
N ARG A 138 21.44 8.59 -4.04
CA ARG A 138 21.91 9.58 -5.03
C ARG A 138 22.64 10.71 -4.32
N PRO A 139 23.96 10.59 -4.10
CA PRO A 139 24.75 11.65 -3.47
C PRO A 139 24.55 13.00 -4.20
N GLY A 140 24.37 14.06 -3.44
CA GLY A 140 24.11 15.41 -3.95
C GLY A 140 22.64 15.70 -4.28
N ALA A 141 21.94 14.88 -5.03
CA ALA A 141 20.52 15.09 -5.34
C ALA A 141 19.64 14.87 -4.07
N ALA A 142 19.93 13.84 -3.30
CA ALA A 142 19.21 13.56 -2.05
C ALA A 142 19.45 14.63 -0.97
N ASP A 143 20.65 15.24 -0.93
CA ASP A 143 20.94 16.36 -0.04
C ASP A 143 20.22 17.65 -0.49
N GLN A 144 20.06 17.87 -1.80
CA GLN A 144 19.25 18.97 -2.33
C GLN A 144 17.75 18.79 -2.02
N ASP A 145 17.25 17.54 -2.09
CA ASP A 145 15.87 17.23 -1.70
C ASP A 145 15.65 17.52 -0.20
N GLU A 146 16.60 17.13 0.65
CA GLU A 146 16.57 17.41 2.09
C GLU A 146 16.62 18.93 2.39
N ALA A 147 17.48 19.68 1.69
CA ALA A 147 17.57 21.14 1.83
C ALA A 147 16.26 21.83 1.44
N PHE A 148 15.64 21.41 0.33
CA PHE A 148 14.34 21.92 -0.09
C PHE A 148 13.24 21.64 0.95
N VAL A 149 13.17 20.43 1.48
CA VAL A 149 12.17 20.06 2.49
C VAL A 149 12.41 20.82 3.80
N THR A 150 13.67 21.07 4.17
CA THR A 150 14.02 21.90 5.33
C THR A 150 13.50 23.32 5.15
N GLN A 151 13.77 23.96 4.01
CA GLN A 151 13.24 25.27 3.68
C GLN A 151 11.70 25.32 3.72
N LEU A 152 11.04 24.28 3.18
CA LEU A 152 9.58 24.17 3.19
C LEU A 152 9.04 24.09 4.62
N ALA A 153 9.69 23.31 5.50
CA ALA A 153 9.31 23.16 6.90
C ALA A 153 9.46 24.47 7.68
N GLU A 154 10.57 25.19 7.49
CA GLU A 154 10.82 26.51 8.08
C GLU A 154 9.77 27.53 7.60
N LEU A 155 9.51 27.58 6.29
CA LEU A 155 8.50 28.48 5.70
C LEU A 155 7.11 28.28 6.28
N LEU A 156 6.73 27.02 6.53
CA LEU A 156 5.42 26.65 7.08
C LEU A 156 5.38 26.65 8.60
N ALA A 157 6.50 26.89 9.26
CA ALA A 157 6.64 26.75 10.71
C ALA A 157 6.14 25.38 11.22
N ILE A 158 6.50 24.30 10.50
CA ILE A 158 6.16 22.92 10.85
C ILE A 158 7.43 22.21 11.33
N PRO A 159 7.41 21.50 12.49
CA PRO A 159 8.54 20.69 12.94
C PRO A 159 8.92 19.63 11.90
N LEU A 160 10.23 19.48 11.64
CA LEU A 160 10.77 18.51 10.70
C LEU A 160 11.56 17.43 11.43
N PHE A 161 11.18 16.15 11.21
CA PHE A 161 12.01 14.98 11.46
C PHE A 161 12.77 14.66 10.19
N SER A 162 14.09 14.61 10.24
CA SER A 162 14.92 14.17 9.11
C SER A 162 15.78 12.99 9.55
N CYS A 163 15.88 11.96 8.68
CA CYS A 163 16.76 10.83 8.89
C CYS A 163 17.45 10.43 7.59
N LYS A 164 18.72 10.03 7.72
CA LYS A 164 19.53 9.50 6.61
C LYS A 164 19.69 7.98 6.80
N ILE A 165 19.35 7.20 5.79
CA ILE A 165 19.40 5.73 5.84
C ILE A 165 20.13 5.23 4.62
N ASP A 166 21.23 4.49 4.82
CA ASP A 166 21.94 3.81 3.73
C ASP A 166 21.18 2.56 3.28
N ILE A 167 20.17 2.78 2.43
CA ILE A 167 19.31 1.69 1.92
C ILE A 167 20.09 0.69 1.06
N ALA A 168 21.11 1.14 0.32
CA ALA A 168 21.90 0.22 -0.50
C ALA A 168 22.70 -0.75 0.37
N GLY A 169 23.34 -0.26 1.42
CA GLY A 169 24.04 -1.08 2.38
C GLY A 169 23.13 -2.03 3.15
N GLU A 170 21.93 -1.57 3.55
CA GLU A 170 20.93 -2.45 4.21
C GLU A 170 20.43 -3.56 3.27
N ALA A 171 20.06 -3.23 2.03
CA ALA A 171 19.58 -4.21 1.06
C ALA A 171 20.67 -5.26 0.73
N GLN A 172 21.94 -4.85 0.68
CA GLN A 172 23.05 -5.75 0.45
C GLN A 172 23.27 -6.70 1.64
N ARG A 173 23.14 -6.21 2.88
CA ARG A 173 23.26 -7.03 4.12
C ARG A 173 22.16 -8.08 4.23
N GLU A 174 20.94 -7.73 3.86
CA GLU A 174 19.78 -8.61 3.97
C GLU A 174 19.53 -9.48 2.73
N GLY A 175 20.21 -9.23 1.61
CA GLY A 175 19.96 -9.90 0.33
C GLY A 175 18.58 -9.58 -0.25
N GLY A 176 18.02 -8.40 0.08
CA GLY A 176 16.66 -8.00 -0.23
C GLY A 176 16.53 -7.04 -1.43
N ASN A 177 15.29 -6.82 -1.86
CA ASN A 177 14.97 -5.81 -2.86
C ASN A 177 15.10 -4.40 -2.22
N VAL A 178 15.93 -3.55 -2.81
CA VAL A 178 16.19 -2.16 -2.39
C VAL A 178 14.89 -1.37 -2.14
N GLU A 179 13.89 -1.52 -3.00
CA GLU A 179 12.61 -0.81 -2.87
C GLU A 179 11.80 -1.30 -1.66
N ALA A 180 11.81 -2.60 -1.38
CA ALA A 180 11.14 -3.18 -0.22
C ALA A 180 11.81 -2.73 1.09
N VAL A 181 13.16 -2.73 1.13
CA VAL A 181 13.94 -2.25 2.28
C VAL A 181 13.68 -0.76 2.49
N ALA A 182 13.78 0.07 1.45
CA ALA A 182 13.51 1.50 1.52
C ALA A 182 12.08 1.80 2.05
N ARG A 183 11.11 1.00 1.62
CA ARG A 183 9.73 1.12 2.09
C ARG A 183 9.60 0.75 3.57
N ARG A 184 10.21 -0.35 4.01
CA ARG A 184 10.19 -0.79 5.41
C ARG A 184 10.80 0.28 6.32
N GLU A 185 12.02 0.69 6.03
CA GLU A 185 12.75 1.67 6.82
C GLU A 185 12.01 3.01 6.92
N ARG A 186 11.43 3.47 5.80
CA ARG A 186 10.60 4.67 5.78
C ARG A 186 9.42 4.60 6.74
N TYR A 187 8.73 3.45 6.81
CA TYR A 187 7.60 3.29 7.72
C TYR A 187 8.03 3.08 9.18
N LEU A 188 9.20 2.49 9.43
CA LEU A 188 9.77 2.43 10.78
C LEU A 188 10.06 3.85 11.28
N ALA A 189 10.79 4.67 10.52
CA ALA A 189 11.04 6.07 10.84
C ALA A 189 9.73 6.88 11.01
N ALA A 190 8.72 6.61 10.17
CA ALA A 190 7.44 7.30 10.26
C ALA A 190 6.67 6.93 11.55
N ASN A 191 6.71 5.68 11.99
CA ASN A 191 6.06 5.27 13.24
C ASN A 191 6.76 5.87 14.47
N GLU A 192 8.09 5.95 14.47
CA GLU A 192 8.86 6.59 15.54
C GLU A 192 8.59 8.10 15.63
N ALA A 193 8.62 8.79 14.49
CA ALA A 193 8.31 10.21 14.40
C ALA A 193 6.85 10.49 14.82
N LEU A 194 5.89 9.67 14.40
CA LEU A 194 4.50 9.78 14.82
C LEU A 194 4.34 9.60 16.33
N ALA A 195 5.00 8.60 16.91
CA ALA A 195 4.98 8.38 18.35
C ALA A 195 5.57 9.58 19.12
N SER A 196 6.62 10.21 18.59
CA SER A 196 7.17 11.44 19.16
C SER A 196 6.19 12.60 19.06
N LEU A 197 5.58 12.82 17.89
CA LEU A 197 4.57 13.86 17.69
C LEU A 197 3.37 13.68 18.63
N CYS A 198 2.84 12.46 18.76
CA CYS A 198 1.73 12.18 19.66
C CYS A 198 2.08 12.47 21.13
N ARG A 199 3.29 12.14 21.58
CA ARG A 199 3.76 12.49 22.94
C ARG A 199 3.78 14.01 23.15
N HIS A 200 4.31 14.77 22.20
CA HIS A 200 4.35 16.25 22.29
C HIS A 200 2.95 16.87 22.28
N ALA A 201 2.03 16.27 21.53
CA ALA A 201 0.64 16.72 21.46
C ALA A 201 -0.23 16.22 22.63
N ALA A 202 0.33 15.46 23.57
CA ALA A 202 -0.42 14.77 24.66
C ALA A 202 -1.59 13.93 24.15
N ALA A 203 -1.47 13.34 22.95
CA ALA A 203 -2.48 12.53 22.29
C ALA A 203 -2.10 11.05 22.31
N PRO A 204 -3.07 10.12 22.38
CA PRO A 204 -2.79 8.70 22.27
C PRO A 204 -2.29 8.35 20.84
N LEU A 205 -1.39 7.37 20.73
CA LEU A 205 -0.84 6.94 19.43
C LEU A 205 -1.93 6.51 18.45
N SER A 206 -3.05 5.97 18.93
CA SER A 206 -4.21 5.57 18.12
C SER A 206 -4.90 6.74 17.41
N ALA A 207 -4.77 7.97 17.92
CA ALA A 207 -5.28 9.19 17.29
C ALA A 207 -4.35 9.71 16.17
N GLY A 208 -3.05 9.35 16.23
CA GLY A 208 -2.05 9.81 15.27
C GLY A 208 -2.30 9.29 13.85
N ARG A 209 -1.97 10.12 12.86
CA ARG A 209 -2.08 9.80 11.43
C ARG A 209 -0.81 10.12 10.69
N ILE A 210 -0.52 9.33 9.66
CA ILE A 210 0.58 9.56 8.71
C ILE A 210 -0.04 9.89 7.37
N PHE A 211 0.09 11.12 6.91
CA PHE A 211 -0.39 11.53 5.59
C PHE A 211 0.66 11.25 4.53
N THR A 212 0.23 10.62 3.44
CA THR A 212 1.05 10.39 2.24
C THR A 212 0.40 11.03 1.03
N ALA A 213 1.21 11.58 0.14
CA ALA A 213 0.78 12.35 -1.02
C ALA A 213 0.41 11.48 -2.24
N HIS A 214 -0.25 10.35 -2.02
CA HIS A 214 -0.76 9.55 -3.13
C HIS A 214 -1.97 10.24 -3.76
N THR A 215 -2.02 10.23 -5.10
CA THR A 215 -2.97 10.96 -5.93
C THR A 215 -3.94 10.04 -6.69
N ALA A 216 -4.91 10.63 -7.40
CA ALA A 216 -5.79 9.93 -8.32
C ALA A 216 -4.99 9.25 -9.46
N ASP A 217 -3.90 9.89 -9.92
CA ASP A 217 -3.00 9.28 -10.91
C ASP A 217 -2.38 7.99 -10.38
N ASP A 218 -1.90 7.95 -9.12
CA ASP A 218 -1.37 6.73 -8.51
C ASP A 218 -2.41 5.61 -8.40
N ARG A 219 -3.69 5.97 -8.14
CA ARG A 219 -4.79 4.99 -8.15
C ARG A 219 -5.00 4.40 -9.53
N VAL A 220 -5.03 5.24 -10.57
CA VAL A 220 -5.22 4.80 -11.96
C VAL A 220 -4.03 3.95 -12.41
N GLU A 221 -2.80 4.32 -12.07
CA GLU A 221 -1.62 3.47 -12.29
C GLU A 221 -1.81 2.08 -11.69
N ASN A 222 -2.18 2.01 -10.40
CA ASN A 222 -2.43 0.75 -9.71
C ASN A 222 -3.60 -0.04 -10.29
N PHE A 223 -4.67 0.62 -10.75
CA PHE A 223 -5.80 -0.03 -11.41
C PHE A 223 -5.32 -0.78 -12.66
N TYR A 224 -4.57 -0.13 -13.55
CA TYR A 224 -4.03 -0.76 -14.76
C TYR A 224 -3.03 -1.86 -14.43
N MET A 225 -2.11 -1.63 -13.51
CA MET A 225 -1.15 -2.67 -13.08
C MET A 225 -1.89 -3.91 -12.57
N ARG A 226 -2.92 -3.76 -11.75
CA ARG A 226 -3.70 -4.88 -11.21
C ARG A 226 -4.56 -5.57 -12.26
N SER A 227 -5.08 -4.82 -13.24
CA SER A 227 -5.84 -5.40 -14.36
C SER A 227 -4.97 -6.30 -15.25
N MET A 228 -3.69 -5.94 -15.44
CA MET A 228 -2.75 -6.73 -16.25
C MET A 228 -2.21 -7.97 -15.50
N VAL A 229 -1.96 -7.86 -14.20
CA VAL A 229 -1.43 -8.97 -13.38
C VAL A 229 -2.54 -9.91 -12.89
N GLY A 230 -3.76 -9.39 -12.82
CA GLY A 230 -4.91 -10.10 -12.27
C GLY A 230 -5.11 -9.78 -10.77
N THR A 231 -6.36 -9.61 -10.40
CA THR A 231 -6.77 -9.35 -9.01
C THR A 231 -8.21 -9.78 -8.78
N GLY A 232 -8.60 -9.96 -7.50
CA GLY A 232 -10.01 -10.08 -7.14
C GLY A 232 -10.74 -8.72 -7.22
N PRO A 233 -12.09 -8.72 -7.17
CA PRO A 233 -12.91 -7.49 -7.30
C PRO A 233 -12.44 -6.34 -6.37
N GLY A 234 -12.19 -6.63 -5.09
CA GLY A 234 -11.70 -5.64 -4.13
C GLY A 234 -10.31 -5.07 -4.46
N GLY A 235 -9.51 -5.75 -5.27
CA GLY A 235 -8.22 -5.24 -5.74
C GLY A 235 -8.36 -4.07 -6.72
N PHE A 236 -9.48 -3.97 -7.44
CA PHE A 236 -9.77 -2.87 -8.37
C PHE A 236 -10.10 -1.54 -7.67
N ARG A 237 -10.30 -1.52 -6.35
CA ARG A 237 -10.28 -0.25 -5.58
C ARG A 237 -8.92 0.45 -5.69
N ALA A 238 -7.92 -0.27 -6.17
CA ALA A 238 -6.54 0.09 -6.42
C ALA A 238 -5.76 0.46 -5.15
N MET A 239 -6.24 1.41 -4.35
CA MET A 239 -5.57 1.86 -3.12
C MET A 239 -6.58 2.18 -2.03
N LYS A 240 -6.30 1.79 -0.78
CA LYS A 240 -7.13 2.15 0.39
C LYS A 240 -6.86 3.60 0.80
N TYR A 241 -7.89 4.32 1.23
CA TYR A 241 -7.73 5.66 1.80
C TYR A 241 -6.97 5.63 3.13
N ALA A 242 -7.19 4.59 3.92
CA ALA A 242 -6.48 4.35 5.17
C ALA A 242 -5.95 2.91 5.24
N ASN A 243 -4.77 2.74 5.87
CA ASN A 243 -4.20 1.45 6.21
C ASN A 243 -3.41 1.61 7.51
N GLY A 244 -4.00 1.17 8.63
CA GLY A 244 -3.50 1.53 9.96
C GLY A 244 -3.45 3.05 10.12
N PRO A 245 -2.35 3.63 10.64
CA PRO A 245 -2.21 5.07 10.79
C PRO A 245 -1.99 5.81 9.46
N VAL A 246 -1.65 5.11 8.39
CA VAL A 246 -1.32 5.72 7.08
C VAL A 246 -2.59 6.09 6.34
N THR A 247 -2.77 7.37 6.03
CA THR A 247 -3.94 7.92 5.35
C THR A 247 -3.55 8.75 4.11
N ARG A 248 -4.47 8.87 3.15
CA ARG A 248 -4.23 9.43 1.82
C ARG A 248 -5.28 10.46 1.45
N PRO A 249 -5.16 11.70 1.95
CA PRO A 249 -6.18 12.74 1.76
C PRO A 249 -6.30 13.22 0.31
N LEU A 250 -5.26 13.05 -0.52
CA LEU A 250 -5.20 13.51 -1.90
C LEU A 250 -5.57 12.43 -2.93
N LEU A 251 -6.12 11.30 -2.49
CA LEU A 251 -6.34 10.14 -3.35
C LEU A 251 -7.41 10.36 -4.45
N ASP A 252 -8.23 11.41 -4.32
CA ASP A 252 -9.23 11.84 -5.31
C ASP A 252 -8.79 13.11 -6.07
N VAL A 253 -7.53 13.55 -5.89
CA VAL A 253 -6.97 14.76 -6.53
C VAL A 253 -5.95 14.34 -7.58
N GLY A 254 -6.00 14.93 -8.77
CA GLY A 254 -5.02 14.70 -9.84
C GLY A 254 -3.69 15.38 -9.56
N ARG A 255 -2.60 14.78 -10.03
CA ARG A 255 -1.24 15.35 -9.89
C ARG A 255 -1.13 16.72 -10.55
N GLU A 256 -1.75 16.91 -11.72
CA GLU A 256 -1.71 18.22 -12.39
C GLU A 256 -2.51 19.29 -11.63
N ASP A 257 -3.62 18.91 -10.97
CA ASP A 257 -4.37 19.85 -10.11
C ASP A 257 -3.49 20.35 -8.95
N LEU A 258 -2.65 19.48 -8.36
CA LEU A 258 -1.69 19.86 -7.31
C LEU A 258 -0.61 20.81 -7.84
N ARG A 259 -0.08 20.56 -9.04
CA ARG A 259 0.89 21.45 -9.68
C ARG A 259 0.26 22.83 -10.02
N VAL A 260 -0.97 22.84 -10.49
CA VAL A 260 -1.73 24.09 -10.73
C VAL A 260 -1.95 24.85 -9.43
N TYR A 261 -2.27 24.13 -8.33
CA TYR A 261 -2.40 24.73 -6.99
C TYR A 261 -1.09 25.40 -6.54
N LEU A 262 0.06 24.74 -6.69
CA LEU A 262 1.37 25.30 -6.31
C LEU A 262 1.70 26.55 -7.14
N ARG A 263 1.53 26.50 -8.48
CA ARG A 263 1.74 27.65 -9.36
C ARG A 263 0.75 28.80 -9.07
N LYS A 264 -0.46 28.48 -8.62
CA LYS A 264 -1.43 29.49 -8.21
C LYS A 264 -0.99 30.20 -6.95
N ARG A 265 -0.49 29.47 -5.94
CA ARG A 265 0.05 30.08 -4.72
C ARG A 265 1.13 31.11 -5.03
N GLU A 266 2.07 30.77 -5.91
CA GLU A 266 3.13 31.68 -6.36
C GLU A 266 2.56 32.92 -7.06
N ARG A 267 1.63 32.74 -8.01
CA ARG A 267 0.97 33.86 -8.73
C ARG A 267 0.17 34.78 -7.79
N ASP A 268 -0.41 34.22 -6.75
CA ASP A 268 -1.18 34.96 -5.75
C ASP A 268 -0.24 35.69 -4.75
N GLY A 269 1.08 35.60 -4.94
CA GLY A 269 2.10 36.24 -4.08
C GLY A 269 2.26 35.60 -2.72
N LEU A 270 1.77 34.38 -2.52
CA LEU A 270 1.96 33.65 -1.28
C LEU A 270 3.39 33.10 -1.23
N SER A 271 3.99 33.11 -0.04
CA SER A 271 5.32 32.54 0.14
C SER A 271 5.39 31.07 -0.27
N CYS A 272 6.37 30.74 -1.13
CA CYS A 272 6.62 29.40 -1.63
C CYS A 272 8.10 29.01 -1.40
N ALA A 273 8.34 27.77 -1.02
CA ALA A 273 9.68 27.21 -1.05
C ALA A 273 10.08 26.98 -2.50
N CYS A 274 11.35 27.28 -2.82
CA CYS A 274 11.91 27.08 -4.16
C CYS A 274 13.27 26.39 -4.04
N ASP A 275 13.59 25.56 -5.04
CA ASP A 275 14.94 25.01 -5.14
C ASP A 275 15.95 26.07 -5.66
N ALA A 276 17.21 25.66 -5.82
CA ALA A 276 18.26 26.57 -6.26
C ALA A 276 18.03 27.14 -7.67
N GLU A 277 17.25 26.43 -8.50
CA GLU A 277 16.85 26.81 -9.85
C GLU A 277 15.53 27.61 -9.89
N GLY A 278 14.91 27.85 -8.74
CA GLY A 278 13.64 28.58 -8.63
C GLY A 278 12.39 27.72 -8.86
N ASN A 279 12.51 26.40 -8.90
CA ASN A 279 11.35 25.53 -9.06
C ASN A 279 10.59 25.36 -7.74
N LEU A 280 9.27 25.30 -7.81
CA LEU A 280 8.37 25.16 -6.65
C LEU A 280 8.35 23.76 -6.04
N TRP A 281 9.03 22.79 -6.63
CA TRP A 281 9.21 21.41 -6.17
C TRP A 281 10.42 20.78 -6.83
N ARG A 282 10.89 19.69 -6.27
CA ARG A 282 11.99 18.88 -6.81
C ARG A 282 11.46 17.84 -7.80
N GLU A 283 12.12 17.69 -8.95
CA GLU A 283 11.81 16.60 -9.88
C GLU A 283 12.79 15.44 -9.73
N ASP A 284 12.23 14.24 -9.57
CA ASP A 284 13.02 13.02 -9.49
C ASP A 284 13.35 12.52 -10.91
N ALA A 285 14.62 12.70 -11.32
CA ALA A 285 15.12 12.24 -12.61
C ALA A 285 14.91 10.73 -12.86
N THR A 286 14.78 9.92 -11.82
CA THR A 286 14.52 8.47 -11.97
C THR A 286 13.08 8.15 -12.42
N ASN A 287 12.17 9.11 -12.38
CA ASN A 287 10.81 8.94 -12.92
C ASN A 287 10.78 8.79 -14.45
N ALA A 288 11.86 9.11 -15.15
CA ALA A 288 11.96 9.02 -16.61
C ALA A 288 12.27 7.59 -17.12
N HIS A 289 12.72 6.67 -16.27
CA HIS A 289 13.05 5.31 -16.69
C HIS A 289 11.80 4.43 -16.83
N THR A 290 11.50 3.98 -18.05
CA THR A 290 10.31 3.17 -18.38
C THR A 290 10.48 1.67 -18.15
N ASP A 291 11.64 1.21 -17.74
CA ASP A 291 11.99 -0.22 -17.57
C ASP A 291 11.18 -0.89 -16.44
N ARG A 292 10.62 -0.10 -15.51
CA ARG A 292 9.78 -0.61 -14.44
C ARG A 292 8.33 -0.64 -14.87
N PHE A 293 7.63 -1.71 -14.57
CA PHE A 293 6.22 -1.92 -14.93
C PHE A 293 5.31 -0.72 -14.60
N ARG A 294 5.50 -0.08 -13.43
CA ARG A 294 4.75 1.11 -13.06
C ARG A 294 5.06 2.31 -13.95
N ALA A 295 6.32 2.50 -14.31
CA ALA A 295 6.74 3.57 -15.21
C ALA A 295 6.20 3.35 -16.63
N TYR A 296 6.19 2.12 -17.13
CA TYR A 296 5.53 1.76 -18.38
C TYR A 296 4.03 2.14 -18.38
N VAL A 297 3.30 1.77 -17.32
CA VAL A 297 1.88 2.14 -17.19
C VAL A 297 1.71 3.66 -17.19
N ARG A 298 2.56 4.40 -16.46
CA ARG A 298 2.51 5.85 -16.33
C ARG A 298 2.82 6.58 -17.64
N HIS A 299 3.85 6.15 -18.37
CA HIS A 299 4.37 6.88 -19.52
C HIS A 299 3.80 6.40 -20.85
N GLU A 300 3.37 5.15 -20.95
CA GLU A 300 2.86 4.56 -22.17
C GLU A 300 1.34 4.34 -22.13
N VAL A 301 0.84 3.60 -21.14
CA VAL A 301 -0.57 3.17 -21.14
C VAL A 301 -1.51 4.34 -20.84
N ILE A 302 -1.30 5.05 -19.73
CA ILE A 302 -2.21 6.10 -19.27
C ILE A 302 -2.31 7.26 -20.25
N PRO A 303 -1.23 7.78 -20.86
CA PRO A 303 -1.32 8.84 -21.84
C PRO A 303 -2.17 8.46 -23.05
N HIS A 304 -2.01 7.24 -23.59
CA HIS A 304 -2.83 6.75 -24.69
C HIS A 304 -4.32 6.68 -24.34
N VAL A 305 -4.64 6.22 -23.12
CA VAL A 305 -6.03 6.17 -22.67
C VAL A 305 -6.60 7.56 -22.43
N LYS A 306 -5.81 8.49 -21.84
CA LYS A 306 -6.21 9.89 -21.63
C LYS A 306 -6.51 10.63 -22.94
N GLN A 307 -5.78 10.35 -24.01
CA GLN A 307 -6.09 10.90 -25.34
C GLN A 307 -7.51 10.54 -25.79
N ARG A 308 -7.97 9.34 -25.50
CA ARG A 308 -9.32 8.87 -25.86
C ARG A 308 -10.37 9.26 -24.82
N SER A 309 -9.99 9.34 -23.56
CA SER A 309 -10.87 9.67 -22.43
C SER A 309 -10.18 10.72 -21.53
N PRO A 310 -10.30 12.02 -21.86
CA PRO A 310 -9.69 13.09 -21.05
C PRO A 310 -10.13 13.08 -19.58
N GLN A 311 -11.34 12.58 -19.29
CA GLN A 311 -11.91 12.48 -17.93
C GLN A 311 -11.58 11.17 -17.24
N LEU A 312 -10.53 10.45 -17.67
CA LEU A 312 -10.15 9.13 -17.16
C LEU A 312 -10.05 9.08 -15.64
N LEU A 313 -9.41 10.07 -15.02
CA LEU A 313 -9.22 10.10 -13.56
C LEU A 313 -10.56 10.17 -12.83
N ASP A 314 -11.48 11.02 -13.26
CA ASP A 314 -12.78 11.18 -12.63
C ASP A 314 -13.68 9.95 -12.84
N VAL A 315 -13.67 9.38 -14.07
CA VAL A 315 -14.48 8.18 -14.38
C VAL A 315 -14.00 6.99 -13.57
N LEU A 316 -12.70 6.68 -13.61
CA LEU A 316 -12.15 5.57 -12.85
C LEU A 316 -12.18 5.86 -11.34
N GLY A 317 -11.98 7.11 -10.90
CA GLY A 317 -12.11 7.52 -9.51
C GLY A 317 -13.47 7.17 -8.93
N ARG A 318 -14.56 7.52 -9.61
CA ARG A 318 -15.93 7.15 -9.20
C ARG A 318 -16.11 5.63 -9.14
N THR A 319 -15.68 4.91 -10.17
CA THR A 319 -15.78 3.43 -10.21
C THR A 319 -15.00 2.80 -9.04
N MET A 320 -13.76 3.24 -8.82
CA MET A 320 -12.93 2.73 -7.73
C MET A 320 -13.51 3.07 -6.36
N ASN A 321 -14.22 4.20 -6.21
CA ASN A 321 -14.90 4.56 -4.97
C ASN A 321 -16.09 3.66 -4.68
N LEU A 322 -16.91 3.34 -5.68
CA LEU A 322 -18.00 2.36 -5.53
C LEU A 322 -17.45 0.99 -5.12
N ILE A 323 -16.41 0.51 -5.81
CA ILE A 323 -15.75 -0.75 -5.46
C ILE A 323 -15.18 -0.70 -4.03
N ALA A 324 -14.63 0.45 -3.62
CA ALA A 324 -14.07 0.60 -2.27
C ALA A 324 -15.17 0.50 -1.19
N ASP A 325 -16.31 1.14 -1.40
CA ASP A 325 -17.42 1.14 -0.46
C ASP A 325 -18.04 -0.27 -0.32
N GLU A 326 -18.22 -0.98 -1.44
CA GLU A 326 -18.67 -2.37 -1.44
C GLU A 326 -17.65 -3.33 -0.80
N ASP A 327 -16.35 -3.12 -1.08
CA ASP A 327 -15.27 -3.92 -0.53
C ASP A 327 -15.15 -3.74 0.99
N ASP A 328 -15.26 -2.51 1.48
CA ASP A 328 -15.24 -2.21 2.92
C ASP A 328 -16.47 -2.81 3.64
N MET A 329 -17.66 -2.75 3.03
CA MET A 329 -18.83 -3.41 3.56
C MET A 329 -18.65 -4.94 3.69
N LEU A 330 -18.18 -5.58 2.63
CA LEU A 330 -17.92 -7.02 2.63
C LEU A 330 -16.80 -7.43 3.60
N GLU A 331 -15.78 -6.59 3.76
CA GLU A 331 -14.70 -6.81 4.72
C GLU A 331 -15.21 -6.76 6.17
N ASN A 332 -16.08 -5.79 6.49
CA ASN A 332 -16.73 -5.68 7.79
C ASN A 332 -17.64 -6.89 8.06
N MET A 333 -18.44 -7.30 7.07
CA MET A 333 -19.29 -8.49 7.20
C MET A 333 -18.46 -9.76 7.42
N ALA A 334 -17.30 -9.88 6.74
CA ALA A 334 -16.38 -11.00 6.94
C ALA A 334 -15.77 -10.97 8.35
N SER A 335 -15.41 -9.80 8.87
CA SER A 335 -14.88 -9.63 10.22
C SER A 335 -15.91 -10.05 11.29
N GLU A 336 -17.17 -9.67 11.11
CA GLU A 336 -18.25 -10.12 11.99
C GLU A 336 -18.47 -11.64 11.89
N LEU A 337 -18.29 -12.20 10.70
CA LEU A 337 -18.35 -13.64 10.49
C LEU A 337 -17.25 -14.38 11.25
N VAL A 338 -16.00 -13.86 11.19
CA VAL A 338 -14.86 -14.39 11.96
C VAL A 338 -15.18 -14.31 13.46
N LYS A 339 -15.59 -13.15 13.98
CA LYS A 339 -15.94 -12.99 15.41
C LYS A 339 -17.00 -13.99 15.87
N ARG A 340 -17.99 -14.28 15.02
CA ARG A 340 -19.11 -15.18 15.36
C ARG A 340 -18.77 -16.65 15.28
N HIS A 341 -17.92 -17.05 14.34
CA HIS A 341 -17.71 -18.46 13.99
C HIS A 341 -16.29 -18.97 14.28
N MET A 342 -15.32 -18.09 14.55
CA MET A 342 -13.95 -18.51 14.88
C MET A 342 -13.78 -18.50 16.41
N THR A 343 -13.43 -19.65 16.96
CA THR A 343 -12.96 -19.77 18.33
C THR A 343 -11.46 -19.92 18.30
N TRP A 344 -10.75 -18.90 18.71
CA TRP A 344 -9.29 -18.93 18.81
C TRP A 344 -8.86 -19.80 20.00
N THR A 345 -7.69 -20.40 19.91
CA THR A 345 -7.11 -21.13 21.02
C THR A 345 -7.00 -20.21 22.23
N GLU A 346 -7.60 -20.59 23.36
CA GLU A 346 -7.67 -19.73 24.53
C GLU A 346 -6.28 -19.34 25.00
N ALA A 347 -6.08 -18.04 25.10
CA ALA A 347 -5.01 -17.50 25.89
C ALA A 347 -5.32 -17.77 27.37
N LEU A 348 -4.31 -18.10 28.15
CA LEU A 348 -4.39 -18.01 29.59
C LEU A 348 -4.83 -16.58 30.01
N PRO A 349 -5.49 -16.36 31.17
CA PRO A 349 -6.05 -15.05 31.54
C PRO A 349 -5.10 -13.87 31.46
N GLU A 350 -3.80 -14.11 31.38
CA GLU A 350 -2.71 -13.12 31.34
C GLU A 350 -2.09 -12.92 29.93
N ARG A 351 -2.59 -13.62 28.90
CA ARG A 351 -2.10 -13.50 27.51
C ARG A 351 -3.22 -13.07 26.56
N PRO A 352 -2.94 -12.13 25.61
CA PRO A 352 -3.89 -11.87 24.52
C PRO A 352 -4.17 -13.16 23.74
N PRO A 353 -5.30 -13.26 23.02
CA PRO A 353 -5.62 -14.43 22.18
C PRO A 353 -4.42 -14.77 21.30
N ALA A 354 -3.95 -16.01 21.41
CA ALA A 354 -2.81 -16.46 20.62
C ALA A 354 -3.30 -16.83 19.22
N TYR A 355 -3.54 -15.83 18.37
CA TYR A 355 -3.92 -16.02 16.97
C TYR A 355 -2.94 -16.95 16.25
N GLU A 356 -1.67 -16.94 16.65
CA GLU A 356 -0.60 -17.79 16.13
C GLU A 356 -0.77 -19.28 16.48
N GLU A 357 -1.47 -19.60 17.58
CA GLU A 357 -1.75 -20.99 17.96
C GLU A 357 -2.96 -21.58 17.24
N GLY A 358 -3.68 -20.74 16.49
CA GLY A 358 -4.81 -21.14 15.67
C GLY A 358 -6.12 -21.24 16.42
N GLY A 359 -7.10 -21.95 15.84
CA GLY A 359 -8.44 -22.07 16.40
C GLY A 359 -9.34 -22.96 15.58
N VAL A 360 -10.64 -22.86 15.82
CA VAL A 360 -11.67 -23.69 15.18
C VAL A 360 -12.75 -22.82 14.56
N LEU A 361 -13.00 -23.00 13.27
CA LEU A 361 -14.17 -22.49 12.58
C LEU A 361 -15.36 -23.43 12.84
N ALA A 362 -16.43 -22.88 13.40
CA ALA A 362 -17.64 -23.61 13.74
C ALA A 362 -18.31 -24.26 12.50
N PRO A 363 -19.03 -25.39 12.66
CA PRO A 363 -19.72 -26.04 11.52
C PRO A 363 -20.63 -25.11 10.72
N ALA A 364 -21.36 -24.19 11.40
CA ALA A 364 -22.27 -23.23 10.77
C ALA A 364 -21.56 -22.19 9.84
N PHE A 365 -20.25 -22.04 9.94
CA PHE A 365 -19.48 -21.23 8.99
C PHE A 365 -19.64 -21.73 7.54
N GLY A 366 -19.75 -23.04 7.35
CA GLY A 366 -19.90 -23.63 6.03
C GLY A 366 -21.16 -23.20 5.27
N SER A 367 -22.23 -22.82 5.97
CA SER A 367 -23.50 -22.40 5.35
C SER A 367 -23.49 -20.93 4.87
N GLN A 368 -22.48 -20.17 5.21
CA GLN A 368 -22.40 -18.75 4.87
C GLN A 368 -22.12 -18.53 3.36
N PRO A 369 -22.45 -17.35 2.80
CA PRO A 369 -22.20 -17.04 1.39
C PRO A 369 -20.72 -17.18 1.01
N ALA A 370 -20.46 -17.71 -0.19
CA ALA A 370 -19.09 -18.01 -0.66
C ALA A 370 -18.14 -16.79 -0.63
N PRO A 371 -18.56 -15.56 -1.05
CA PRO A 371 -17.67 -14.40 -0.99
C PRO A 371 -17.24 -14.04 0.44
N LEU A 372 -18.18 -14.15 1.40
CA LEU A 372 -17.90 -13.85 2.81
C LEU A 372 -16.99 -14.91 3.44
N ARG A 373 -17.25 -16.20 3.16
CA ARG A 373 -16.38 -17.27 3.64
C ARG A 373 -14.95 -17.12 3.14
N ARG A 374 -14.76 -16.78 1.85
CA ARG A 374 -13.44 -16.55 1.27
C ARG A 374 -12.70 -15.41 1.97
N ARG A 375 -13.36 -14.27 2.19
CA ARG A 375 -12.78 -13.12 2.89
C ARG A 375 -12.46 -13.44 4.35
N ALA A 376 -13.38 -14.08 5.05
CA ALA A 376 -13.19 -14.48 6.43
C ALA A 376 -11.99 -15.43 6.59
N VAL A 377 -11.83 -16.40 5.68
CA VAL A 377 -10.66 -17.29 5.68
C VAL A 377 -9.36 -16.52 5.43
N VAL A 378 -9.36 -15.53 4.53
CA VAL A 378 -8.19 -14.65 4.33
C VAL A 378 -7.83 -13.93 5.62
N GLN A 379 -8.79 -13.35 6.34
CA GLN A 379 -8.56 -12.66 7.62
C GLN A 379 -8.01 -13.61 8.69
N VAL A 380 -8.58 -14.82 8.79
CA VAL A 380 -8.08 -15.85 9.74
C VAL A 380 -6.64 -16.24 9.42
N LEU A 381 -6.31 -16.48 8.14
CA LEU A 381 -4.95 -16.83 7.74
C LEU A 381 -3.96 -15.67 7.96
N GLN A 382 -4.38 -14.43 7.67
CA GLN A 382 -3.55 -13.25 7.96
C GLN A 382 -3.22 -13.09 9.45
N ALA A 383 -4.18 -13.40 10.33
CA ALA A 383 -3.96 -13.34 11.78
C ALA A 383 -2.99 -14.43 12.27
N MET A 384 -2.85 -15.54 11.54
CA MET A 384 -1.99 -16.67 11.89
C MET A 384 -0.60 -16.62 11.23
N LEU A 385 -0.46 -15.87 10.15
CA LEU A 385 0.77 -15.73 9.40
C LEU A 385 1.57 -14.51 9.87
N SER A 386 2.86 -14.45 9.51
CA SER A 386 3.65 -13.24 9.75
C SER A 386 3.02 -12.03 9.04
N PRO A 387 3.16 -10.80 9.58
CA PRO A 387 2.54 -9.59 9.04
C PRO A 387 2.85 -9.32 7.56
N ASP A 388 4.04 -9.73 7.11
CA ASP A 388 4.50 -9.53 5.74
C ASP A 388 4.11 -10.66 4.78
N ALA A 389 3.55 -11.75 5.29
CA ALA A 389 3.18 -12.90 4.48
C ALA A 389 1.93 -12.60 3.64
N ARG A 390 2.04 -12.84 2.35
CA ARG A 390 0.89 -12.83 1.45
C ARG A 390 0.12 -14.13 1.59
N VAL A 391 -1.20 -14.05 1.81
CA VAL A 391 -2.08 -15.23 1.83
C VAL A 391 -2.22 -15.80 0.41
N GLU A 392 -1.85 -17.06 0.22
CA GLU A 392 -1.96 -17.78 -1.04
C GLU A 392 -3.39 -18.25 -1.31
N THR A 393 -3.83 -18.10 -2.56
CA THR A 393 -5.16 -18.57 -2.98
C THR A 393 -5.36 -20.07 -2.72
N ALA A 394 -4.32 -20.88 -2.98
CA ALA A 394 -4.35 -22.32 -2.71
C ALA A 394 -4.62 -22.64 -1.24
N SER A 395 -4.06 -21.88 -0.31
CA SER A 395 -4.31 -22.03 1.13
C SER A 395 -5.74 -21.68 1.51
N VAL A 396 -6.30 -20.62 0.92
CA VAL A 396 -7.72 -20.26 1.10
C VAL A 396 -8.64 -21.34 0.59
N ASP A 397 -8.38 -21.84 -0.62
CA ASP A 397 -9.19 -22.89 -1.26
C ASP A 397 -9.13 -24.21 -0.46
N ALA A 398 -7.96 -24.56 0.09
CA ALA A 398 -7.79 -25.74 0.94
C ALA A 398 -8.63 -25.63 2.24
N VAL A 399 -8.70 -24.45 2.88
CA VAL A 399 -9.60 -24.25 4.02
C VAL A 399 -11.05 -24.39 3.61
N LEU A 400 -11.46 -23.78 2.51
CA LEU A 400 -12.85 -23.83 2.01
C LEU A 400 -13.28 -25.23 1.59
N ALA A 401 -12.36 -26.06 1.09
CA ALA A 401 -12.60 -27.45 0.72
C ALA A 401 -12.90 -28.37 1.93
N ALA A 402 -12.67 -27.90 3.13
CA ALA A 402 -12.95 -28.67 4.36
C ALA A 402 -14.45 -28.78 4.70
N TRP A 403 -15.35 -28.24 3.88
CA TRP A 403 -16.82 -28.39 4.02
C TRP A 403 -17.42 -29.17 2.87
N GLU A 404 -18.41 -30.02 3.19
CA GLU A 404 -19.34 -30.61 2.24
C GLU A 404 -20.53 -29.69 2.02
N ARG A 405 -21.06 -29.61 0.78
CA ARG A 405 -22.22 -28.77 0.39
C ARG A 405 -22.12 -27.32 0.89
N PRO A 406 -20.99 -26.66 0.67
CA PRO A 406 -20.78 -25.34 1.21
C PRO A 406 -21.77 -24.32 0.63
N GLY A 407 -22.20 -23.35 1.45
CA GLY A 407 -23.19 -22.34 1.09
C GLY A 407 -24.65 -22.80 1.20
N THR A 408 -24.90 -24.00 1.67
CA THR A 408 -26.25 -24.54 1.91
C THR A 408 -26.52 -24.73 3.40
N ARG A 409 -27.78 -24.89 3.78
CA ARG A 409 -28.16 -25.24 5.16
C ARG A 409 -27.65 -26.59 5.63
N GLU A 410 -27.32 -27.46 4.67
CA GLU A 410 -26.78 -28.81 4.91
C GLU A 410 -25.25 -28.84 4.95
N ALA A 411 -24.59 -27.67 4.88
CA ALA A 411 -23.16 -27.59 4.96
C ALA A 411 -22.63 -28.17 6.26
N LYS A 412 -21.68 -29.09 6.17
CA LYS A 412 -21.03 -29.70 7.33
C LYS A 412 -19.53 -29.84 7.10
N PRO A 413 -18.71 -29.84 8.16
CA PRO A 413 -17.30 -30.13 8.03
C PRO A 413 -17.09 -31.55 7.48
N ARG A 414 -16.11 -31.70 6.56
CA ARG A 414 -15.74 -32.98 5.94
C ARG A 414 -14.91 -33.80 6.92
N GLY A 415 -15.55 -34.75 7.60
CA GLY A 415 -14.88 -35.61 8.59
C GLY A 415 -13.66 -36.31 8.00
N GLY A 416 -12.53 -36.26 8.73
CA GLY A 416 -11.27 -36.84 8.31
C GLY A 416 -10.48 -36.04 7.28
N TYR A 417 -10.96 -34.88 6.82
CA TYR A 417 -10.19 -33.98 5.97
C TYR A 417 -8.97 -33.46 6.74
N VAL A 418 -7.78 -33.65 6.18
CA VAL A 418 -6.50 -33.15 6.73
C VAL A 418 -5.64 -32.69 5.56
N THR A 419 -5.09 -31.50 5.63
CA THR A 419 -4.13 -30.99 4.65
C THR A 419 -3.20 -29.95 5.29
N ASN A 420 -2.09 -29.67 4.61
CA ASN A 420 -1.14 -28.66 4.99
C ASN A 420 -1.27 -27.45 4.06
N ILE A 421 -1.00 -26.27 4.58
CA ILE A 421 -1.01 -25.02 3.83
C ILE A 421 0.23 -24.19 4.13
N GLN A 422 0.36 -23.03 3.50
CA GLN A 422 1.47 -22.09 3.73
C GLN A 422 1.67 -21.79 5.22
N GLY A 423 2.86 -21.30 5.58
CA GLY A 423 3.20 -20.96 6.96
C GLY A 423 3.29 -22.15 7.90
N ASN A 424 3.48 -23.36 7.35
CA ASN A 424 3.54 -24.61 8.13
C ASN A 424 2.29 -24.82 9.00
N LEU A 425 1.11 -24.45 8.47
CA LEU A 425 -0.19 -24.61 9.11
C LEU A 425 -0.86 -25.93 8.66
N ALA A 426 -1.57 -26.57 9.58
CA ALA A 426 -2.40 -27.74 9.34
C ALA A 426 -3.88 -27.37 9.40
N ILE A 427 -4.67 -27.94 8.47
CA ILE A 427 -6.13 -27.91 8.49
C ILE A 427 -6.62 -29.31 8.84
N SER A 428 -7.53 -29.43 9.79
CA SER A 428 -8.21 -30.69 10.07
C SER A 428 -9.70 -30.45 10.34
N ALA A 429 -10.58 -31.30 9.79
CA ALA A 429 -12.02 -31.18 9.95
C ALA A 429 -12.63 -32.39 10.65
N ASN A 430 -13.59 -32.12 11.53
CA ASN A 430 -14.40 -33.12 12.20
C ASN A 430 -15.81 -32.56 12.46
N LYS A 431 -16.69 -33.33 13.12
CA LYS A 431 -18.06 -32.91 13.44
C LYS A 431 -18.18 -31.60 14.24
N HIS A 432 -17.13 -31.18 14.94
CA HIS A 432 -17.10 -29.99 15.77
C HIS A 432 -16.64 -28.73 15.02
N GLY A 433 -16.11 -28.87 13.80
CA GLY A 433 -15.65 -27.74 12.99
C GLY A 433 -14.39 -28.02 12.18
N VAL A 434 -13.83 -26.97 11.62
CA VAL A 434 -12.56 -26.98 10.89
C VAL A 434 -11.52 -26.25 11.73
N ARG A 435 -10.51 -27.00 12.15
CA ARG A 435 -9.40 -26.49 12.94
C ARG A 435 -8.25 -26.06 12.04
N LEU A 436 -7.70 -24.89 12.31
CA LEU A 436 -6.48 -24.36 11.74
C LEU A 436 -5.47 -24.22 12.89
N GLU A 437 -4.30 -24.81 12.76
CA GLU A 437 -3.28 -24.82 13.84
C GLU A 437 -1.87 -25.00 13.25
N PRO A 438 -0.81 -24.53 13.93
CA PRO A 438 0.57 -24.85 13.54
C PRO A 438 0.78 -26.37 13.43
N MET A 439 1.59 -26.80 12.47
CA MET A 439 1.87 -28.23 12.24
C MET A 439 2.45 -28.92 13.48
N ALA A 440 3.25 -28.21 14.27
CA ALA A 440 3.80 -28.73 15.52
C ALA A 440 2.70 -29.09 16.53
N VAL A 441 1.70 -28.19 16.68
CA VAL A 441 0.53 -28.38 17.55
C VAL A 441 -0.33 -29.54 17.05
N PHE A 442 -0.58 -29.60 15.74
CA PHE A 442 -1.32 -30.69 15.12
C PHE A 442 -0.69 -32.05 15.37
N ARG A 443 0.64 -32.16 15.19
CA ARG A 443 1.37 -33.43 15.43
C ARG A 443 1.37 -33.84 16.92
N ALA A 444 1.55 -32.88 17.83
CA ALA A 444 1.52 -33.12 19.27
C ALA A 444 0.15 -33.64 19.74
N ARG A 445 -0.93 -33.04 19.22
CA ARG A 445 -2.31 -33.44 19.53
C ARG A 445 -2.68 -34.83 19.03
N ARG A 446 -2.09 -35.29 17.92
CA ARG A 446 -2.34 -36.65 17.37
C ARG A 446 -1.54 -37.77 18.05
N LYS A 447 -0.52 -37.43 18.84
CA LYS A 447 0.26 -38.42 19.61
C LYS A 447 -0.36 -38.71 20.98
N LYS A 448 -1.28 -37.87 21.44
CA LYS A 448 -2.14 -38.11 22.60
C LYS A 448 -3.41 -38.85 22.19
#